data_0b37ec51eb017ea7b96ac38ab1344ad5
#
_entry.id   0b37ec51eb017ea7b96ac38ab1344ad5
#
_cell.length_a   1.000
_cell.length_b   1.000
_cell.length_c   1.000
_cell.angle_alpha   90.00
_cell.angle_beta   90.00
_cell.angle_gamma   90.00
#
_symmetry.space_group_name_H-M   'P 1'
#
loop_
_entity.id
_entity.type
_entity.pdbx_description
1 polymer ?
#
loop_
_entity_poly.entity_id
_entity_poly.type
_entity_poly.pdbx_seq_one_letter_code
_entity_poly.pdbx_strand_id
1 'polypeptide(L)'
;MIAALMRPPAAGENEERWLERAREAEARGPLGLHTHWTAPDHARPTAGDPAALVREQGDWLRAVGLDVGFFCGGGWYLDEDVAEAVAELGYTDCTATAFKPGYLEPDAAHLQLDEPSWLQLPSGRRLLELPTTHSIGMLARGLLGPFRRQVVHAYFHDTDLLDRRRSAALRVGLGFLGTKRTPSNLEELQRGLRPTKTMSFANSGP
;
A
#
# COMPACT_ATOMS: atom_id res chain seq x y z
N MET A 1 -0.31 -14.08 -5.90
CA MET A 1 1.05 -13.75 -5.39
C MET A 1 0.94 -12.60 -4.43
N ILE A 2 1.85 -12.49 -3.47
CA ILE A 2 1.86 -11.45 -2.43
C ILE A 2 2.92 -10.44 -2.81
N ALA A 3 2.59 -9.14 -2.76
CA ALA A 3 3.58 -8.07 -2.83
C ALA A 3 4.11 -7.78 -1.42
N ALA A 4 5.39 -7.50 -1.31
CA ALA A 4 6.02 -7.09 -0.07
C ALA A 4 6.28 -5.59 -0.09
N LEU A 5 5.58 -4.83 0.73
CA LEU A 5 5.83 -3.41 0.94
C LEU A 5 6.68 -3.28 2.21
N MET A 6 7.92 -2.84 2.04
CA MET A 6 8.93 -2.88 3.09
C MET A 6 9.39 -1.47 3.45
N ARG A 7 9.51 -1.20 4.76
CA ARG A 7 10.21 0.02 5.18
C ARG A 7 11.73 -0.17 5.02
N PRO A 8 12.48 0.84 4.65
CA PRO A 8 13.94 0.81 4.76
C PRO A 8 14.41 0.51 6.19
N PRO A 9 15.64 0.01 6.36
CA PRO A 9 16.17 -0.28 7.68
C PRO A 9 16.24 0.99 8.53
N ALA A 10 15.82 0.90 9.79
CA ALA A 10 15.98 2.00 10.73
C ALA A 10 17.44 2.12 11.19
N ALA A 11 17.79 3.29 11.75
CA ALA A 11 19.11 3.50 12.32
C ALA A 11 19.44 2.41 13.36
N GLY A 12 20.59 1.75 13.18
CA GLY A 12 21.03 0.64 14.05
C GLY A 12 20.52 -0.74 13.65
N GLU A 13 19.65 -0.87 12.66
CA GLU A 13 19.32 -2.17 12.08
C GLU A 13 20.44 -2.66 11.14
N ASN A 14 20.56 -3.97 11.00
CA ASN A 14 21.54 -4.56 10.09
C ASN A 14 21.06 -4.46 8.64
N GLU A 15 21.64 -3.52 7.90
CA GLU A 15 21.29 -3.23 6.51
C GLU A 15 21.52 -4.42 5.58
N GLU A 16 22.66 -5.15 5.74
CA GLU A 16 22.98 -6.32 4.91
C GLU A 16 21.91 -7.39 5.04
N ARG A 17 21.52 -7.71 6.28
CA ARG A 17 20.45 -8.68 6.53
C ARG A 17 19.10 -8.20 6.02
N TRP A 18 18.85 -6.89 6.07
CA TRP A 18 17.63 -6.30 5.49
C TRP A 18 17.62 -6.47 3.97
N LEU A 19 18.74 -6.17 3.30
CA LEU A 19 18.89 -6.32 1.85
C LEU A 19 18.75 -7.78 1.40
N GLU A 20 19.29 -8.74 2.12
CA GLU A 20 19.07 -10.17 1.85
C GLU A 20 17.59 -10.52 1.83
N ARG A 21 16.84 -10.07 2.84
CA ARG A 21 15.39 -10.30 2.94
C ARG A 21 14.61 -9.59 1.83
N ALA A 22 15.01 -8.37 1.48
CA ALA A 22 14.37 -7.62 0.41
C ALA A 22 14.56 -8.33 -0.94
N ARG A 23 15.76 -8.83 -1.24
CA ARG A 23 16.04 -9.62 -2.45
C ARG A 23 15.29 -10.95 -2.47
N GLU A 24 15.17 -11.62 -1.33
CA GLU A 24 14.32 -12.81 -1.23
C GLU A 24 12.84 -12.51 -1.49
N ALA A 25 12.35 -11.36 -1.04
CA ALA A 25 10.97 -10.93 -1.29
C ALA A 25 10.76 -10.59 -2.77
N GLU A 26 11.69 -9.83 -3.37
CA GLU A 26 11.73 -9.49 -4.79
C GLU A 26 11.68 -10.72 -5.69
N ALA A 27 12.46 -11.76 -5.37
CA ALA A 27 12.45 -13.03 -6.10
C ALA A 27 11.11 -13.78 -6.03
N ARG A 28 10.23 -13.42 -5.09
CA ARG A 28 8.92 -14.05 -4.89
C ARG A 28 7.75 -13.24 -5.38
N GLY A 29 7.94 -11.95 -5.62
CA GLY A 29 6.87 -11.05 -6.09
C GLY A 29 7.24 -9.58 -6.06
N PRO A 30 6.30 -8.71 -6.41
CA PRO A 30 6.54 -7.28 -6.47
C PRO A 30 6.99 -6.70 -5.13
N LEU A 31 7.93 -5.74 -5.20
CA LEU A 31 8.33 -4.92 -4.05
C LEU A 31 7.66 -3.56 -4.05
N GLY A 32 7.43 -3.04 -2.85
CA GLY A 32 6.99 -1.68 -2.61
C GLY A 32 7.70 -1.04 -1.42
N LEU A 33 7.71 0.28 -1.42
CA LEU A 33 8.14 1.10 -0.30
C LEU A 33 6.96 1.25 0.68
N HIS A 34 7.22 0.97 1.96
CA HIS A 34 6.31 1.29 3.07
C HIS A 34 6.99 2.28 4.00
N THR A 35 6.61 3.55 3.93
CA THR A 35 7.20 4.58 4.77
C THR A 35 6.55 4.57 6.16
N HIS A 36 7.38 4.48 7.21
CA HIS A 36 6.96 4.72 8.58
C HIS A 36 7.18 6.19 8.96
N TRP A 37 6.20 6.79 9.58
CA TRP A 37 6.22 8.20 9.98
C TRP A 37 6.77 8.39 11.40
N THR A 38 6.78 9.63 11.85
CA THR A 38 7.40 10.05 13.11
C THR A 38 6.51 9.88 14.34
N ALA A 39 5.21 9.59 14.18
CA ALA A 39 4.33 9.29 15.31
C ALA A 39 4.77 8.00 16.02
N PRO A 40 4.55 7.86 17.35
CA PRO A 40 4.92 6.65 18.09
C PRO A 40 4.32 5.34 17.54
N ASP A 41 3.17 5.42 16.91
CA ASP A 41 2.50 4.31 16.23
C ASP A 41 2.89 4.20 14.74
N HIS A 42 3.79 5.07 14.28
CA HIS A 42 4.21 5.18 12.88
C HIS A 42 3.07 5.42 11.87
N ALA A 43 1.93 5.86 12.36
CA ALA A 43 0.70 5.98 11.56
C ALA A 43 0.53 7.34 10.89
N ARG A 44 1.32 8.36 11.27
CA ARG A 44 1.24 9.71 10.69
C ARG A 44 2.53 10.50 10.91
N PRO A 45 2.83 11.46 10.04
CA PRO A 45 3.92 12.39 10.28
C PRO A 45 3.54 13.37 11.41
N THR A 46 4.45 13.57 12.37
CA THR A 46 4.33 14.56 13.44
C THR A 46 5.44 15.59 13.39
N ALA A 47 6.44 15.37 12.54
CA ALA A 47 7.57 16.26 12.31
C ALA A 47 8.24 15.93 10.97
N GLY A 48 9.05 16.86 10.48
CA GLY A 48 9.81 16.70 9.24
C GLY A 48 8.98 16.98 7.99
N ASP A 49 9.53 16.58 6.87
CA ASP A 49 8.91 16.67 5.55
C ASP A 49 8.60 15.23 5.04
N PRO A 50 7.31 14.81 5.03
CA PRO A 50 6.93 13.48 4.60
C PRO A 50 7.30 13.18 3.15
N ALA A 51 7.16 14.14 2.25
CA ALA A 51 7.47 13.98 0.84
C ALA A 51 8.98 13.84 0.60
N ALA A 52 9.79 14.62 1.32
CA ALA A 52 11.25 14.49 1.27
C ALA A 52 11.69 13.11 1.78
N LEU A 53 11.08 12.59 2.85
CA LEU A 53 11.37 11.25 3.37
C LEU A 53 11.03 10.16 2.35
N VAL A 54 9.90 10.27 1.64
CA VAL A 54 9.52 9.31 0.59
C VAL A 54 10.55 9.32 -0.55
N ARG A 55 10.99 10.52 -0.99
CA ARG A 55 12.02 10.64 -2.04
C ARG A 55 13.35 10.03 -1.59
N GLU A 56 13.81 10.37 -0.40
CA GLU A 56 15.05 9.84 0.18
C GLU A 56 15.03 8.31 0.23
N GLN A 57 13.96 7.73 0.76
CA GLN A 57 13.80 6.29 0.86
C GLN A 57 13.69 5.60 -0.51
N GLY A 58 12.96 6.20 -1.44
CA GLY A 58 12.83 5.67 -2.80
C GLY A 58 14.16 5.70 -3.57
N ASP A 59 14.90 6.80 -3.45
CA ASP A 59 16.21 6.94 -4.07
C ASP A 59 17.23 5.97 -3.47
N TRP A 60 17.20 5.76 -2.15
CA TRP A 60 18.04 4.77 -1.49
C TRP A 60 17.74 3.35 -1.97
N LEU A 61 16.46 2.95 -2.07
CA LEU A 61 16.06 1.63 -2.58
C LEU A 61 16.57 1.40 -4.01
N ARG A 62 16.47 2.43 -4.85
CA ARG A 62 17.01 2.39 -6.22
C ARG A 62 18.55 2.29 -6.22
N ALA A 63 19.23 3.03 -5.35
CA ALA A 63 20.69 3.01 -5.25
C ALA A 63 21.24 1.65 -4.80
N VAL A 64 20.52 0.90 -3.96
CA VAL A 64 20.90 -0.48 -3.57
C VAL A 64 20.45 -1.54 -4.57
N GLY A 65 19.87 -1.13 -5.72
CA GLY A 65 19.54 -1.99 -6.85
C GLY A 65 18.29 -2.84 -6.68
N LEU A 66 17.31 -2.39 -5.88
CA LEU A 66 16.00 -3.04 -5.75
C LEU A 66 15.00 -2.45 -6.76
N ASP A 67 14.24 -3.33 -7.42
CA ASP A 67 13.15 -2.94 -8.33
C ASP A 67 11.84 -2.72 -7.58
N VAL A 68 11.63 -1.47 -7.14
CA VAL A 68 10.47 -1.07 -6.35
C VAL A 68 9.49 -0.32 -7.24
N GLY A 69 8.26 -0.81 -7.32
CA GLY A 69 7.22 -0.22 -8.18
C GLY A 69 5.97 0.24 -7.44
N PHE A 70 5.89 0.03 -6.13
CA PHE A 70 4.69 0.29 -5.34
C PHE A 70 5.01 1.09 -4.08
N PHE A 71 3.99 1.82 -3.58
CA PHE A 71 4.08 2.59 -2.35
C PHE A 71 2.86 2.33 -1.45
N CYS A 72 3.06 2.43 -0.15
CA CYS A 72 1.99 2.54 0.83
C CYS A 72 2.47 3.35 2.04
N GLY A 73 1.81 4.46 2.32
CA GLY A 73 2.09 5.30 3.49
C GLY A 73 1.65 4.63 4.79
N GLY A 74 2.49 4.70 5.81
CA GLY A 74 2.16 4.24 7.16
C GLY A 74 0.88 4.88 7.66
N GLY A 75 0.02 4.10 8.33
CA GLY A 75 -1.28 4.58 8.82
C GLY A 75 -2.22 5.10 7.75
N TRP A 76 -1.98 4.76 6.49
CA TRP A 76 -2.76 5.22 5.33
C TRP A 76 -2.66 6.72 5.08
N TYR A 77 -1.56 7.33 5.51
CA TYR A 77 -1.33 8.75 5.30
C TYR A 77 -0.91 9.02 3.85
N LEU A 78 -1.66 9.89 3.21
CA LEU A 78 -1.40 10.39 1.87
C LEU A 78 -1.91 11.83 1.77
N ASP A 79 -1.00 12.79 1.68
CA ASP A 79 -1.30 14.16 1.28
C ASP A 79 -0.82 14.44 -0.14
N GLU A 80 -1.02 15.66 -0.61
CA GLU A 80 -0.68 16.07 -1.96
C GLU A 80 0.82 16.00 -2.23
N ASP A 81 1.64 16.44 -1.28
CA ASP A 81 3.10 16.48 -1.42
C ASP A 81 3.69 15.05 -1.44
N VAL A 82 3.16 14.14 -0.62
CA VAL A 82 3.52 12.72 -0.65
C VAL A 82 3.08 12.08 -1.96
N ALA A 83 1.88 12.38 -2.45
CA ALA A 83 1.40 11.86 -3.74
C ALA A 83 2.28 12.32 -4.91
N GLU A 84 2.74 13.58 -4.90
CA GLU A 84 3.71 14.09 -5.88
C GLU A 84 5.04 13.33 -5.80
N ALA A 85 5.58 13.11 -4.60
CA ALA A 85 6.82 12.36 -4.42
C ALA A 85 6.71 10.91 -4.93
N VAL A 86 5.60 10.24 -4.65
CA VAL A 86 5.31 8.88 -5.13
C VAL A 86 5.23 8.85 -6.67
N ALA A 87 4.57 9.84 -7.27
CA ALA A 87 4.48 9.96 -8.72
C ALA A 87 5.82 10.30 -9.39
N GLU A 88 6.67 11.11 -8.75
CA GLU A 88 8.04 11.41 -9.19
C GLU A 88 8.93 10.17 -9.23
N LEU A 89 8.78 9.30 -8.24
CA LEU A 89 9.48 8.01 -8.19
C LEU A 89 8.96 7.00 -9.23
N GLY A 90 7.79 7.27 -9.84
CA GLY A 90 7.14 6.38 -10.81
C GLY A 90 6.43 5.20 -10.16
N TYR A 91 6.13 5.27 -8.87
CA TYR A 91 5.44 4.21 -8.14
C TYR A 91 3.93 4.25 -8.37
N THR A 92 3.30 3.09 -8.21
CA THR A 92 1.84 2.97 -8.05
C THR A 92 1.53 3.00 -6.57
N ASP A 93 0.55 3.82 -6.17
CA ASP A 93 0.17 3.93 -4.77
C ASP A 93 -0.88 2.88 -4.36
N CYS A 94 -0.75 2.39 -3.14
CA CYS A 94 -1.66 1.45 -2.48
C CYS A 94 -2.15 2.01 -1.14
N THR A 95 -1.93 3.30 -0.86
CA THR A 95 -2.26 3.93 0.42
C THR A 95 -3.75 4.16 0.59
N ALA A 96 -4.46 4.50 -0.49
CA ALA A 96 -5.91 4.65 -0.41
C ALA A 96 -6.61 3.38 0.09
N THR A 97 -7.69 3.54 0.83
CA THR A 97 -8.49 2.41 1.29
C THR A 97 -9.96 2.54 0.91
N ALA A 98 -10.64 1.42 0.74
CA ALA A 98 -12.08 1.40 0.50
C ALA A 98 -12.92 1.46 1.79
N PHE A 99 -12.28 1.68 2.93
CA PHE A 99 -12.91 1.82 4.25
C PHE A 99 -12.15 2.90 5.04
N LYS A 100 -12.84 3.54 5.98
CA LYS A 100 -12.18 4.45 6.90
C LYS A 100 -11.68 3.63 8.10
N PRO A 101 -10.35 3.56 8.36
CA PRO A 101 -9.82 2.94 9.56
C PRO A 101 -10.34 3.67 10.81
N GLY A 102 -10.83 2.90 11.79
CA GLY A 102 -11.50 3.48 12.97
C GLY A 102 -10.59 4.22 13.94
N TYR A 103 -9.26 4.15 13.73
CA TYR A 103 -8.27 4.88 14.53
C TYR A 103 -7.84 6.22 13.90
N LEU A 104 -8.27 6.50 12.67
CA LEU A 104 -7.93 7.77 12.02
C LEU A 104 -8.81 8.90 12.57
N GLU A 105 -8.16 10.01 12.86
CA GLU A 105 -8.84 11.24 13.20
C GLU A 105 -9.73 11.73 12.03
N PRO A 106 -10.76 12.53 12.31
CA PRO A 106 -11.67 13.00 11.26
C PRO A 106 -10.98 13.77 10.12
N ASP A 107 -9.93 14.52 10.46
CA ASP A 107 -9.15 15.38 9.58
C ASP A 107 -7.82 14.74 9.11
N ALA A 108 -7.62 13.46 9.34
CA ALA A 108 -6.42 12.77 8.88
C ALA A 108 -6.33 12.82 7.35
N ALA A 109 -5.15 13.11 6.83
CA ALA A 109 -4.85 13.03 5.39
C ALA A 109 -4.93 11.58 4.92
N HIS A 110 -6.12 11.18 4.50
CA HIS A 110 -6.47 9.82 4.10
C HIS A 110 -7.38 9.86 2.89
N LEU A 111 -7.01 9.12 1.87
CA LEU A 111 -7.79 8.98 0.64
C LEU A 111 -8.68 7.74 0.70
N GLN A 112 -9.99 7.93 0.55
CA GLN A 112 -10.94 6.81 0.48
C GLN A 112 -11.39 6.57 -0.96
N LEU A 113 -11.07 5.38 -1.49
CA LEU A 113 -11.40 4.98 -2.85
C LEU A 113 -11.97 3.56 -2.86
N ASP A 114 -13.04 3.36 -3.62
CA ASP A 114 -13.69 2.05 -3.77
C ASP A 114 -13.09 1.17 -4.86
N GLU A 115 -12.42 1.78 -5.82
CA GLU A 115 -11.90 1.14 -7.03
C GLU A 115 -10.60 1.80 -7.50
N PRO A 116 -9.77 1.10 -8.28
CA PRO A 116 -8.58 1.69 -8.88
C PRO A 116 -8.91 2.97 -9.65
N SER A 117 -8.12 4.02 -9.42
CA SER A 117 -8.38 5.35 -9.96
C SER A 117 -7.09 6.07 -10.31
N TRP A 118 -7.17 7.03 -11.24
CA TRP A 118 -6.09 7.98 -11.46
C TRP A 118 -6.30 9.20 -10.59
N LEU A 119 -5.26 9.64 -9.89
CA LEU A 119 -5.21 10.94 -9.25
C LEU A 119 -4.51 11.93 -10.19
N GLN A 120 -5.17 13.02 -10.50
CA GLN A 120 -4.56 14.15 -11.18
C GLN A 120 -3.90 15.05 -10.14
N LEU A 121 -2.60 15.23 -10.25
CA LEU A 121 -1.79 16.01 -9.33
C LEU A 121 -1.59 17.44 -9.85
N PRO A 122 -1.27 18.41 -8.96
CA PRO A 122 -1.03 19.81 -9.34
C PRO A 122 0.11 19.99 -10.34
N SER A 123 1.14 19.16 -10.26
CA SER A 123 2.25 19.15 -11.23
C SER A 123 1.84 18.78 -12.66
N GLY A 124 0.60 18.32 -12.85
CA GLY A 124 0.14 17.73 -14.12
C GLY A 124 0.44 16.24 -14.26
N ARG A 125 1.17 15.64 -13.33
CA ARG A 125 1.37 14.18 -13.28
C ARG A 125 0.08 13.46 -12.90
N ARG A 126 0.06 12.16 -13.17
CA ARG A 126 -1.01 11.27 -12.70
C ARG A 126 -0.40 10.17 -11.84
N LEU A 127 -1.03 9.91 -10.71
CA LEU A 127 -0.70 8.79 -9.84
C LEU A 127 -1.78 7.71 -9.96
N LEU A 128 -1.36 6.47 -10.20
CA LEU A 128 -2.28 5.33 -10.17
C LEU A 128 -2.48 4.89 -8.72
N GLU A 129 -3.74 4.88 -8.29
CA GLU A 129 -4.17 4.35 -7.00
C GLU A 129 -4.75 2.95 -7.14
N LEU A 130 -4.21 2.00 -6.40
CA LEU A 130 -4.73 0.64 -6.21
C LEU A 130 -5.21 0.47 -4.77
N PRO A 131 -6.43 0.91 -4.43
CA PRO A 131 -6.85 1.00 -3.04
C PRO A 131 -6.89 -0.36 -2.35
N THR A 132 -6.46 -0.39 -1.09
CA THR A 132 -6.67 -1.53 -0.21
C THR A 132 -8.16 -1.66 0.12
N THR A 133 -8.75 -2.79 -0.21
CA THR A 133 -10.21 -3.01 -0.06
C THR A 133 -10.59 -3.79 1.18
N HIS A 134 -9.69 -4.59 1.74
CA HIS A 134 -9.98 -5.48 2.87
C HIS A 134 -8.81 -5.58 3.85
N SER A 135 -9.11 -5.50 5.13
CA SER A 135 -8.25 -6.07 6.18
C SER A 135 -8.52 -7.57 6.34
N ILE A 136 -7.67 -8.28 7.09
CA ILE A 136 -7.91 -9.72 7.40
C ILE A 136 -9.29 -9.93 8.03
N GLY A 137 -9.69 -9.06 8.97
CA GLY A 137 -11.00 -9.17 9.61
C GLY A 137 -12.17 -8.93 8.66
N MET A 138 -12.02 -8.02 7.70
CA MET A 138 -13.03 -7.79 6.65
C MET A 138 -13.08 -8.95 5.67
N LEU A 139 -11.92 -9.50 5.29
CA LEU A 139 -11.82 -10.67 4.44
C LEU A 139 -12.55 -11.87 5.07
N ALA A 140 -12.29 -12.15 6.35
CA ALA A 140 -12.94 -13.23 7.08
C ALA A 140 -14.48 -13.06 7.15
N ARG A 141 -14.97 -11.84 7.40
CA ARG A 141 -16.42 -11.54 7.40
C ARG A 141 -17.03 -11.60 6.01
N GLY A 142 -16.28 -11.19 4.99
CA GLY A 142 -16.71 -11.20 3.60
C GLY A 142 -16.97 -12.61 3.02
N LEU A 143 -16.44 -13.67 3.66
CA LEU A 143 -16.72 -15.07 3.25
C LEU A 143 -18.20 -15.41 3.29
N LEU A 144 -18.99 -14.72 4.10
CA LEU A 144 -20.44 -14.93 4.26
C LEU A 144 -21.29 -14.10 3.28
N GLY A 145 -20.67 -13.28 2.44
CA GLY A 145 -21.37 -12.38 1.53
C GLY A 145 -20.76 -12.31 0.12
N PRO A 146 -21.44 -11.63 -0.81
CA PRO A 146 -20.92 -11.48 -2.17
C PRO A 146 -19.77 -10.47 -2.18
N PHE A 147 -18.60 -10.85 -2.70
CA PHE A 147 -17.54 -9.92 -3.08
C PHE A 147 -17.95 -9.16 -4.35
N ARG A 148 -18.53 -7.97 -4.16
CA ARG A 148 -19.06 -7.16 -5.28
C ARG A 148 -18.00 -6.33 -5.99
N ARG A 149 -16.84 -6.08 -5.35
CA ARG A 149 -15.78 -5.24 -5.92
C ARG A 149 -15.09 -5.94 -7.08
N GLN A 150 -14.69 -5.19 -8.10
CA GLN A 150 -13.94 -5.72 -9.23
C GLN A 150 -12.59 -6.28 -8.76
N VAL A 151 -11.89 -5.57 -7.90
CA VAL A 151 -10.63 -5.96 -7.29
C VAL A 151 -10.82 -6.20 -5.80
N VAL A 152 -10.28 -7.30 -5.29
CA VAL A 152 -10.13 -7.56 -3.86
C VAL A 152 -8.65 -7.48 -3.55
N HIS A 153 -8.24 -6.35 -2.97
CA HIS A 153 -6.90 -6.09 -2.48
C HIS A 153 -6.93 -6.16 -0.95
N ALA A 154 -6.30 -7.18 -0.39
CA ALA A 154 -6.23 -7.39 1.05
C ALA A 154 -4.81 -7.12 1.56
N TYR A 155 -4.70 -6.42 2.69
CA TYR A 155 -3.43 -6.21 3.37
C TYR A 155 -3.34 -7.02 4.66
N PHE A 156 -2.11 -7.29 5.05
CA PHE A 156 -1.76 -7.84 6.36
C PHE A 156 -0.30 -7.46 6.71
N HIS A 157 0.01 -7.47 7.99
CA HIS A 157 1.38 -7.31 8.46
C HIS A 157 2.05 -8.68 8.62
N ASP A 158 3.37 -8.72 8.58
CA ASP A 158 4.16 -9.93 8.85
C ASP A 158 3.85 -10.51 10.24
N THR A 159 3.64 -9.65 11.24
CA THR A 159 3.23 -10.04 12.59
C THR A 159 1.87 -10.77 12.64
N ASP A 160 0.97 -10.52 11.68
CA ASP A 160 -0.30 -11.23 11.57
C ASP A 160 -0.10 -12.72 11.27
N LEU A 161 1.01 -13.08 10.62
CA LEU A 161 1.35 -14.46 10.33
C LEU A 161 1.81 -15.24 11.57
N LEU A 162 2.27 -14.53 12.60
CA LEU A 162 2.67 -15.11 13.89
C LEU A 162 1.45 -15.38 14.78
N ASP A 163 0.34 -14.67 14.58
CA ASP A 163 -0.92 -14.96 15.25
C ASP A 163 -1.66 -16.09 14.55
N ARG A 164 -1.86 -17.22 15.25
CA ARG A 164 -2.48 -18.42 14.70
C ARG A 164 -3.90 -18.17 14.14
N ARG A 165 -4.71 -17.31 14.80
CA ARG A 165 -6.08 -17.03 14.38
C ARG A 165 -6.10 -16.16 13.14
N ARG A 166 -5.25 -15.11 13.11
CA ARG A 166 -5.12 -14.19 11.97
C ARG A 166 -4.54 -14.91 10.76
N SER A 167 -3.50 -15.71 10.95
CA SER A 167 -2.92 -16.54 9.90
C SER A 167 -3.92 -17.55 9.34
N ALA A 168 -4.71 -18.22 10.19
CA ALA A 168 -5.77 -19.13 9.73
C ALA A 168 -6.86 -18.37 8.96
N ALA A 169 -7.34 -17.23 9.47
CA ALA A 169 -8.33 -16.39 8.80
C ALA A 169 -7.85 -15.92 7.42
N LEU A 170 -6.59 -15.51 7.31
CA LEU A 170 -5.97 -15.13 6.04
C LEU A 170 -5.95 -16.29 5.05
N ARG A 171 -5.47 -17.46 5.47
CA ARG A 171 -5.40 -18.67 4.61
C ARG A 171 -6.77 -19.10 4.11
N VAL A 172 -7.76 -19.15 5.01
CA VAL A 172 -9.14 -19.52 4.65
C VAL A 172 -9.73 -18.46 3.72
N GLY A 173 -9.55 -17.18 4.03
CA GLY A 173 -10.03 -16.06 3.21
C GLY A 173 -9.45 -16.07 1.81
N LEU A 174 -8.13 -16.19 1.68
CA LEU A 174 -7.45 -16.25 0.37
C LEU A 174 -7.81 -17.55 -0.40
N GLY A 175 -7.89 -18.70 0.29
CA GLY A 175 -8.32 -19.95 -0.32
C GLY A 175 -9.73 -19.86 -0.91
N PHE A 176 -10.68 -19.28 -0.14
CA PHE A 176 -12.05 -19.07 -0.62
C PHE A 176 -12.09 -18.08 -1.81
N LEU A 177 -11.37 -16.96 -1.72
CA LEU A 177 -11.29 -16.02 -2.83
C LEU A 177 -10.74 -16.67 -4.09
N GLY A 178 -9.72 -17.51 -3.98
CA GLY A 178 -9.13 -18.24 -5.11
C GLY A 178 -10.11 -19.16 -5.83
N THR A 179 -11.20 -19.62 -5.17
CA THR A 179 -12.27 -20.38 -5.83
C THR A 179 -13.28 -19.50 -6.57
N LYS A 180 -13.30 -18.19 -6.32
CA LYS A 180 -14.29 -17.24 -6.85
C LYS A 180 -13.70 -16.18 -7.76
N ARG A 181 -12.39 -15.96 -7.68
CA ARG A 181 -11.66 -14.90 -8.36
C ARG A 181 -10.36 -15.44 -8.91
N THR A 182 -9.90 -14.88 -10.01
CA THR A 182 -8.55 -15.13 -10.53
C THR A 182 -7.53 -14.45 -9.64
N PRO A 183 -6.61 -15.20 -9.00
CA PRO A 183 -5.50 -14.59 -8.27
C PRO A 183 -4.61 -13.79 -9.22
N SER A 184 -4.20 -12.61 -8.78
CA SER A 184 -3.29 -11.73 -9.49
C SER A 184 -2.29 -11.11 -8.51
N ASN A 185 -1.24 -10.49 -9.01
CA ASN A 185 -0.34 -9.65 -8.24
C ASN A 185 -0.51 -8.17 -8.62
N LEU A 186 0.16 -7.27 -7.88
CA LEU A 186 0.04 -5.84 -8.13
C LEU A 186 0.53 -5.41 -9.50
N GLU A 187 1.61 -6.01 -10.03
CA GLU A 187 2.12 -5.71 -11.38
C GLU A 187 1.14 -6.14 -12.49
N GLU A 188 0.55 -7.32 -12.36
CA GLU A 188 -0.47 -7.79 -13.30
C GLU A 188 -1.68 -6.87 -13.27
N LEU A 189 -2.11 -6.44 -12.09
CA LEU A 189 -3.17 -5.47 -11.93
C LEU A 189 -2.79 -4.13 -12.57
N GLN A 190 -1.62 -3.59 -12.27
CA GLN A 190 -1.13 -2.32 -12.85
C GLN A 190 -1.12 -2.37 -14.38
N ARG A 191 -0.64 -3.48 -14.97
CA ARG A 191 -0.60 -3.65 -16.44
C ARG A 191 -1.97 -3.87 -17.06
N GLY A 192 -2.85 -4.59 -16.37
CA GLY A 192 -4.17 -4.99 -16.89
C GLY A 192 -5.29 -3.99 -16.65
N LEU A 193 -5.20 -3.21 -15.59
CA LEU A 193 -6.24 -2.24 -15.25
C LEU A 193 -6.23 -1.03 -16.20
N ARG A 194 -7.42 -0.58 -16.52
CA ARG A 194 -7.67 0.67 -17.24
C ARG A 194 -8.67 1.49 -16.46
N PRO A 195 -8.22 2.16 -15.36
CA PRO A 195 -9.13 2.96 -14.56
C PRO A 195 -9.80 4.02 -15.44
N THR A 196 -11.11 4.04 -15.39
CA THR A 196 -11.92 5.05 -16.11
C THR A 196 -12.13 6.31 -15.28
N LYS A 197 -11.93 6.19 -13.96
CA LYS A 197 -12.12 7.29 -13.02
C LYS A 197 -10.82 8.06 -12.86
N THR A 198 -10.93 9.36 -13.03
CA THR A 198 -9.87 10.32 -12.69
C THR A 198 -10.43 11.28 -11.66
N MET A 199 -9.67 11.50 -10.59
CA MET A 199 -10.02 12.44 -9.52
C MET A 199 -8.92 13.50 -9.43
N SER A 200 -9.30 14.72 -9.08
CA SER A 200 -8.34 15.73 -8.66
C SER A 200 -8.05 15.53 -7.17
N PHE A 201 -6.81 15.62 -6.75
CA PHE A 201 -6.44 15.54 -5.34
C PHE A 201 -7.15 16.61 -4.51
N ALA A 202 -7.28 17.82 -5.05
CA ALA A 202 -7.97 18.94 -4.42
C ALA A 202 -9.47 18.69 -4.12
N ASN A 203 -10.11 17.71 -4.77
CA ASN A 203 -11.50 17.33 -4.54
C ASN A 203 -11.64 16.08 -3.66
N SER A 204 -10.56 15.60 -3.06
CA SER A 204 -10.52 14.39 -2.24
C SER A 204 -10.55 14.70 -0.74
N GLY A 205 -10.69 15.95 -0.35
CA GLY A 205 -10.87 16.40 1.02
C GLY A 205 -12.20 15.95 1.61
N PRO A 206 -12.29 15.90 2.94
CA PRO A 206 -13.42 15.35 3.68
C PRO A 206 -14.74 16.02 3.33
#